data_54ff42eff679d43bb3be652b6c0717a3
#
_entry.id   54ff42eff679d43bb3be652b6c0717a3
#
_cell.length_a   1.000
_cell.length_b   1.000
_cell.length_c   1.000
_cell.angle_alpha   90.00
_cell.angle_beta   90.00
_cell.angle_gamma   90.00
#
_symmetry.space_group_name_H-M   'P 1'
#
loop_
_entity.id
_entity.type
_entity.pdbx_description
1 polymer ?
#
loop_
_entity_poly.entity_id
_entity_poly.type
_entity_poly.pdbx_seq_one_letter_code
_entity_poly.pdbx_strand_id
1 'polypeptide(L)'
;MSVPVFKRLPQHVGIIPDGNRRWALSNGYEKQDGYGYGIKPGFELFNICLELGIKEITLYGFTQDNTKRPSVQTKAFQKACIDAVMQLSGKDAELLVIGNSESAMFPKELLPYTKRVRFGIGLIKVNFLVNYSWNWDLGYAMQRASSNCQEETGNVLSRIASSDISRVDLIVRWGGRRRLSGFLPVQSVYADFFILDELWPDFKPEQFYRALEWYQVQDITLGG
;
A
#
# COMPACT_ATOMS: atom_id res chain seq x y z
N MET A 1 4.79 25.39 -5.83
CA MET A 1 5.27 25.60 -4.44
C MET A 1 6.58 24.86 -4.30
N SER A 2 7.55 25.42 -3.56
CA SER A 2 8.79 24.69 -3.26
C SER A 2 8.49 23.52 -2.32
N VAL A 3 9.11 22.37 -2.55
CA VAL A 3 9.02 21.22 -1.66
C VAL A 3 9.60 21.59 -0.29
N PRO A 4 8.91 21.32 0.83
CA PRO A 4 9.45 21.60 2.16
C PRO A 4 10.73 20.82 2.45
N VAL A 5 11.60 21.39 3.27
CA VAL A 5 12.81 20.70 3.74
C VAL A 5 12.50 19.99 5.04
N PHE A 6 12.73 18.69 5.09
CA PHE A 6 12.50 17.85 6.27
C PHE A 6 13.84 17.46 6.93
N LYS A 7 13.87 17.50 8.27
CA LYS A 7 15.05 17.05 9.05
C LYS A 7 15.16 15.52 9.10
N ARG A 8 14.00 14.82 9.02
CA ARG A 8 13.89 13.36 9.03
C ARG A 8 12.73 12.93 8.12
N LEU A 9 12.99 11.95 7.30
CA LEU A 9 12.00 11.30 6.45
C LEU A 9 11.87 9.81 6.77
N PRO A 10 10.68 9.21 6.64
CA PRO A 10 10.52 7.76 6.69
C PRO A 10 11.23 7.12 5.49
N GLN A 11 11.82 5.95 5.69
CA GLN A 11 12.36 5.14 4.58
C GLN A 11 11.24 4.42 3.84
N HIS A 12 10.24 3.93 4.57
CA HIS A 12 9.07 3.23 4.04
C HIS A 12 7.77 3.84 4.52
N VAL A 13 6.91 4.23 3.57
CA VAL A 13 5.58 4.79 3.86
C VAL A 13 4.48 3.84 3.41
N GLY A 14 3.60 3.48 4.34
CA GLY A 14 2.35 2.77 4.07
C GLY A 14 1.23 3.75 3.73
N ILE A 15 0.53 3.54 2.64
CA ILE A 15 -0.54 4.41 2.15
C ILE A 15 -1.87 3.66 2.18
N ILE A 16 -2.84 4.17 2.94
CA ILE A 16 -4.20 3.65 2.96
C ILE A 16 -5.15 4.67 2.31
N PRO A 17 -5.42 4.52 1.00
CA PRO A 17 -6.19 5.48 0.20
C PRO A 17 -7.70 5.29 0.39
N ASP A 18 -8.21 5.62 1.59
CA ASP A 18 -9.62 5.43 1.92
C ASP A 18 -10.47 6.63 1.51
N GLY A 19 -11.75 6.35 1.22
CA GLY A 19 -12.74 7.37 0.93
C GLY A 19 -13.27 7.40 -0.49
N ASN A 20 -12.71 6.65 -1.45
CA ASN A 20 -13.09 6.67 -2.86
C ASN A 20 -14.61 6.57 -3.09
N ARG A 21 -15.29 5.62 -2.45
CA ARG A 21 -16.76 5.44 -2.60
C ARG A 21 -17.58 6.56 -1.96
N ARG A 22 -17.10 7.13 -0.84
CA ARG A 22 -17.77 8.26 -0.17
C ARG A 22 -17.65 9.51 -1.02
N TRP A 23 -16.45 9.73 -1.55
CA TRP A 23 -16.16 10.83 -2.46
C TRP A 23 -17.04 10.76 -3.73
N ALA A 24 -17.15 9.59 -4.35
CA ALA A 24 -18.02 9.41 -5.52
C ALA A 24 -19.46 9.85 -5.21
N LEU A 25 -20.04 9.35 -4.13
CA LEU A 25 -21.40 9.71 -3.73
C LEU A 25 -21.58 11.20 -3.43
N SER A 26 -20.61 11.83 -2.74
CA SER A 26 -20.69 13.27 -2.43
C SER A 26 -20.56 14.17 -3.65
N ASN A 27 -20.02 13.63 -4.76
CA ASN A 27 -19.87 14.33 -6.03
C ASN A 27 -20.89 13.90 -7.10
N GLY A 28 -21.94 13.16 -6.73
CA GLY A 28 -23.01 12.78 -7.66
C GLY A 28 -22.65 11.59 -8.57
N TYR A 29 -21.57 10.86 -8.28
CA TYR A 29 -21.17 9.67 -9.03
C TYR A 29 -21.63 8.38 -8.35
N GLU A 30 -21.58 7.27 -9.08
CA GLU A 30 -21.77 5.95 -8.53
C GLU A 30 -20.54 5.48 -7.72
N LYS A 31 -20.74 4.62 -6.69
CA LYS A 31 -19.65 4.18 -5.79
C LYS A 31 -18.44 3.60 -6.50
N GLN A 32 -18.64 2.89 -7.63
CA GLN A 32 -17.57 2.27 -8.41
C GLN A 32 -16.69 3.28 -9.14
N ASP A 33 -17.22 4.45 -9.50
CA ASP A 33 -16.49 5.46 -10.26
C ASP A 33 -15.35 6.07 -9.44
N GLY A 34 -15.53 6.17 -8.13
CA GLY A 34 -14.54 6.74 -7.23
C GLY A 34 -13.17 6.07 -7.26
N TYR A 35 -13.08 4.79 -7.64
CA TYR A 35 -11.78 4.10 -7.71
C TYR A 35 -10.89 4.65 -8.84
N GLY A 36 -11.46 4.99 -9.98
CA GLY A 36 -10.74 5.64 -11.08
C GLY A 36 -10.17 7.00 -10.69
N TYR A 37 -10.92 7.79 -9.94
CA TYR A 37 -10.47 9.10 -9.44
C TYR A 37 -9.33 9.00 -8.43
N GLY A 38 -9.18 7.85 -7.76
CA GLY A 38 -8.08 7.61 -6.82
C GLY A 38 -6.72 7.30 -7.47
N ILE A 39 -6.65 7.10 -8.80
CA ILE A 39 -5.41 6.74 -9.49
C ILE A 39 -4.46 7.95 -9.57
N LYS A 40 -4.95 9.09 -10.03
CA LYS A 40 -4.13 10.32 -10.17
C LYS A 40 -3.45 10.72 -8.86
N PRO A 41 -4.15 10.79 -7.70
CA PRO A 41 -3.52 11.01 -6.39
C PRO A 41 -2.35 10.06 -6.09
N GLY A 42 -2.48 8.78 -6.45
CA GLY A 42 -1.41 7.80 -6.26
C GLY A 42 -0.13 8.15 -7.03
N PHE A 43 -0.26 8.66 -8.25
CA PHE A 43 0.89 9.13 -9.04
C PHE A 43 1.50 10.42 -8.51
N GLU A 44 0.68 11.36 -8.08
CA GLU A 44 1.17 12.60 -7.47
C GLU A 44 1.96 12.28 -6.20
N LEU A 45 1.46 11.41 -5.34
CA LEU A 45 2.15 10.96 -4.15
C LEU A 45 3.44 10.19 -4.48
N PHE A 46 3.41 9.30 -5.47
CA PHE A 46 4.60 8.59 -5.95
C PHE A 46 5.70 9.57 -6.38
N ASN A 47 5.37 10.59 -7.17
CA ASN A 47 6.34 11.59 -7.61
C ASN A 47 6.94 12.38 -6.43
N ILE A 48 6.12 12.75 -5.43
CA ILE A 48 6.59 13.41 -4.21
C ILE A 48 7.54 12.49 -3.44
N CYS A 49 7.22 11.22 -3.28
CA CYS A 49 8.09 10.26 -2.59
C CYS A 49 9.42 10.08 -3.33
N LEU A 50 9.39 10.04 -4.65
CA LEU A 50 10.58 9.95 -5.48
C LEU A 50 11.47 11.19 -5.33
N GLU A 51 10.88 12.39 -5.41
CA GLU A 51 11.58 13.68 -5.26
C GLU A 51 12.20 13.84 -3.86
N LEU A 52 11.51 13.40 -2.81
CA LEU A 52 11.99 13.41 -1.43
C LEU A 52 13.01 12.30 -1.13
N GLY A 53 13.23 11.34 -2.03
CA GLY A 53 14.17 10.24 -1.84
C GLY A 53 13.69 9.16 -0.86
N ILE A 54 12.37 9.05 -0.63
CA ILE A 54 11.74 7.95 0.11
C ILE A 54 12.03 6.65 -0.64
N LYS A 55 12.44 5.60 0.09
CA LYS A 55 12.98 4.36 -0.52
C LYS A 55 11.91 3.35 -0.87
N GLU A 56 10.79 3.33 -0.13
CA GLU A 56 9.74 2.35 -0.32
C GLU A 56 8.36 2.94 0.00
N ILE A 57 7.38 2.58 -0.80
CA ILE A 57 5.96 2.87 -0.54
C ILE A 57 5.12 1.60 -0.71
N THR A 58 4.14 1.41 0.15
CA THR A 58 3.16 0.33 0.02
C THR A 58 1.75 0.90 -0.02
N LEU A 59 1.04 0.65 -1.12
CA LEU A 59 -0.34 1.08 -1.31
C LEU A 59 -1.32 -0.03 -0.95
N TYR A 60 -2.28 0.27 -0.06
CA TYR A 60 -3.37 -0.64 0.30
C TYR A 60 -4.44 -0.59 -0.78
N GLY A 61 -4.33 -1.47 -1.74
CA GLY A 61 -5.27 -1.59 -2.84
C GLY A 61 -6.48 -2.47 -2.48
N PHE A 62 -6.83 -3.38 -3.37
CA PHE A 62 -7.96 -4.29 -3.26
C PHE A 62 -7.69 -5.41 -2.25
N THR A 63 -8.56 -5.56 -1.24
CA THR A 63 -8.42 -6.60 -0.20
C THR A 63 -9.40 -7.74 -0.39
N GLN A 64 -9.17 -8.89 0.27
CA GLN A 64 -10.13 -10.00 0.27
C GLN A 64 -11.49 -9.59 0.83
N ASP A 65 -11.55 -8.69 1.83
CA ASP A 65 -12.82 -8.17 2.32
C ASP A 65 -13.59 -7.34 1.29
N ASN A 66 -12.89 -6.77 0.32
CA ASN A 66 -13.53 -6.03 -0.77
C ASN A 66 -14.25 -6.93 -1.77
N THR A 67 -13.95 -8.23 -1.81
CA THR A 67 -14.66 -9.20 -2.67
C THR A 67 -16.13 -9.39 -2.27
N LYS A 68 -16.47 -9.05 -1.02
CA LYS A 68 -17.85 -9.07 -0.51
C LYS A 68 -18.72 -7.93 -1.05
N ARG A 69 -18.15 -6.98 -1.79
CA ARG A 69 -18.86 -5.86 -2.43
C ARG A 69 -19.58 -6.32 -3.69
N PRO A 70 -20.60 -5.57 -4.18
CA PRO A 70 -21.22 -5.85 -5.47
C PRO A 70 -20.18 -5.99 -6.59
N SER A 71 -20.41 -6.89 -7.55
CA SER A 71 -19.45 -7.25 -8.60
C SER A 71 -18.97 -6.04 -9.41
N VAL A 72 -19.84 -5.06 -9.68
CA VAL A 72 -19.48 -3.83 -10.39
C VAL A 72 -18.41 -3.04 -9.63
N GLN A 73 -18.54 -2.91 -8.31
CA GLN A 73 -17.55 -2.22 -7.47
C GLN A 73 -16.24 -3.01 -7.38
N THR A 74 -16.33 -4.33 -7.26
CA THR A 74 -15.17 -5.23 -7.21
C THR A 74 -14.35 -5.13 -8.50
N LYS A 75 -15.01 -5.24 -9.66
CA LYS A 75 -14.36 -5.12 -10.97
C LYS A 75 -13.72 -3.75 -11.20
N ALA A 76 -14.43 -2.67 -10.82
CA ALA A 76 -13.91 -1.33 -10.95
C ALA A 76 -12.66 -1.12 -10.07
N PHE A 77 -12.64 -1.67 -8.85
CA PHE A 77 -11.47 -1.55 -7.97
C PHE A 77 -10.29 -2.39 -8.48
N GLN A 78 -10.53 -3.62 -8.95
CA GLN A 78 -9.51 -4.44 -9.60
C GLN A 78 -8.91 -3.71 -10.81
N LYS A 79 -9.76 -3.13 -11.68
CA LYS A 79 -9.31 -2.35 -12.82
C LYS A 79 -8.43 -1.16 -12.40
N ALA A 80 -8.81 -0.41 -11.37
CA ALA A 80 -8.01 0.69 -10.86
C ALA A 80 -6.63 0.22 -10.36
N CYS A 81 -6.55 -0.95 -9.70
CA CYS A 81 -5.27 -1.52 -9.29
C CYS A 81 -4.42 -1.93 -10.51
N ILE A 82 -5.01 -2.55 -11.53
CA ILE A 82 -4.32 -2.89 -12.78
C ILE A 82 -3.76 -1.64 -13.44
N ASP A 83 -4.62 -0.63 -13.66
CA ASP A 83 -4.25 0.62 -14.32
C ASP A 83 -3.10 1.33 -13.58
N ALA A 84 -3.14 1.36 -12.24
CA ALA A 84 -2.09 1.95 -11.42
C ALA A 84 -0.74 1.23 -11.58
N VAL A 85 -0.72 -0.10 -11.49
CA VAL A 85 0.50 -0.91 -11.65
C VAL A 85 1.07 -0.77 -13.07
N MET A 86 0.22 -0.88 -14.09
CA MET A 86 0.65 -0.76 -15.50
C MET A 86 1.25 0.62 -15.82
N GLN A 87 0.69 1.69 -15.28
CA GLN A 87 1.25 3.03 -15.49
C GLN A 87 2.59 3.21 -14.76
N LEU A 88 2.79 2.58 -13.60
CA LEU A 88 4.07 2.63 -12.88
C LEU A 88 5.16 1.78 -13.52
N SER A 89 4.82 0.77 -14.32
CA SER A 89 5.80 -0.02 -15.06
C SER A 89 6.59 0.78 -16.12
N GLY A 90 6.17 2.02 -16.41
CA GLY A 90 6.94 2.96 -17.23
C GLY A 90 7.79 3.96 -16.44
N LYS A 91 7.97 3.78 -15.13
CA LYS A 91 8.70 4.69 -14.23
C LYS A 91 9.95 4.03 -13.66
N ASP A 92 10.85 4.82 -13.05
CA ASP A 92 12.04 4.33 -12.36
C ASP A 92 11.67 3.73 -10.99
N ALA A 93 11.10 2.53 -11.00
CA ALA A 93 10.58 1.87 -9.80
C ALA A 93 10.82 0.36 -9.80
N GLU A 94 10.83 -0.23 -8.61
CA GLU A 94 10.79 -1.68 -8.41
C GLU A 94 9.39 -2.08 -7.92
N LEU A 95 8.58 -2.69 -8.80
CA LEU A 95 7.19 -3.02 -8.53
C LEU A 95 7.04 -4.42 -7.93
N LEU A 96 6.17 -4.54 -6.92
CA LEU A 96 5.76 -5.80 -6.34
C LEU A 96 4.25 -5.77 -6.06
N VAL A 97 3.54 -6.84 -6.40
CA VAL A 97 2.13 -7.02 -6.06
C VAL A 97 1.99 -8.21 -5.13
N ILE A 98 1.51 -7.99 -3.91
CA ILE A 98 1.30 -9.01 -2.89
C ILE A 98 -0.19 -9.24 -2.65
N GLY A 99 -0.59 -10.50 -2.71
CA GLY A 99 -1.92 -11.00 -2.41
C GLY A 99 -2.11 -12.43 -2.88
N ASN A 100 -3.27 -13.00 -2.60
CA ASN A 100 -3.58 -14.39 -2.98
C ASN A 100 -3.74 -14.53 -4.50
N SER A 101 -2.64 -14.78 -5.20
CA SER A 101 -2.57 -14.92 -6.65
C SER A 101 -3.23 -16.21 -7.20
N GLU A 102 -3.48 -17.18 -6.33
CA GLU A 102 -4.18 -18.42 -6.69
C GLU A 102 -5.71 -18.24 -6.74
N SER A 103 -6.22 -17.17 -6.13
CA SER A 103 -7.63 -16.85 -6.12
C SER A 103 -8.11 -16.32 -7.47
N ALA A 104 -9.30 -16.75 -7.91
CA ALA A 104 -9.99 -16.19 -9.08
C ALA A 104 -10.27 -14.67 -8.97
N MET A 105 -10.16 -14.10 -7.77
CA MET A 105 -10.32 -12.67 -7.51
C MET A 105 -9.03 -11.87 -7.72
N PHE A 106 -7.90 -12.54 -7.93
CA PHE A 106 -6.64 -11.85 -8.24
C PHE A 106 -6.59 -11.51 -9.74
N PRO A 107 -6.32 -10.25 -10.12
CA PRO A 107 -6.23 -9.87 -11.54
C PRO A 107 -5.07 -10.60 -12.23
N LYS A 108 -5.35 -11.30 -13.31
CA LYS A 108 -4.33 -12.09 -14.06
C LYS A 108 -3.25 -11.21 -14.65
N GLU A 109 -3.58 -9.99 -15.02
CA GLU A 109 -2.68 -8.97 -15.55
C GLU A 109 -1.56 -8.61 -14.56
N LEU A 110 -1.80 -8.82 -13.25
CA LEU A 110 -0.84 -8.52 -12.19
C LEU A 110 0.05 -9.71 -11.81
N LEU A 111 -0.18 -10.91 -12.36
CA LEU A 111 0.65 -12.09 -12.10
C LEU A 111 2.15 -11.89 -12.37
N PRO A 112 2.58 -11.18 -13.42
CA PRO A 112 4.00 -10.91 -13.65
C PRO A 112 4.68 -10.15 -12.51
N TYR A 113 3.92 -9.39 -11.72
CA TYR A 113 4.42 -8.53 -10.63
C TYR A 113 4.35 -9.19 -9.25
N THR A 114 3.97 -10.46 -9.15
CA THR A 114 3.99 -11.21 -7.87
C THR A 114 5.40 -11.53 -7.38
N LYS A 115 6.39 -11.31 -8.23
CA LYS A 115 7.81 -11.16 -7.88
C LYS A 115 8.23 -9.74 -8.22
N ARG A 116 9.19 -9.20 -7.46
CA ARG A 116 9.67 -7.84 -7.67
C ARG A 116 10.27 -7.69 -9.06
N VAL A 117 9.78 -6.70 -9.81
CA VAL A 117 10.22 -6.37 -11.17
C VAL A 117 10.76 -4.95 -11.16
N ARG A 118 11.99 -4.80 -11.67
CA ARG A 118 12.66 -3.50 -11.77
C ARG A 118 12.39 -2.86 -13.12
N PHE A 119 12.03 -1.59 -13.09
CA PHE A 119 11.87 -0.72 -14.26
C PHE A 119 12.83 0.46 -14.15
N GLY A 120 13.42 0.84 -15.28
CA GLY A 120 14.43 1.88 -15.32
C GLY A 120 15.60 1.59 -14.37
N ILE A 121 16.03 2.59 -13.62
CA ILE A 121 17.10 2.45 -12.63
C ILE A 121 16.61 1.98 -11.25
N GLY A 122 15.28 1.87 -11.06
CA GLY A 122 14.69 1.33 -9.83
C GLY A 122 14.95 2.20 -8.59
N LEU A 123 14.58 3.48 -8.65
CA LEU A 123 14.87 4.45 -7.60
C LEU A 123 14.09 4.25 -6.30
N ILE A 124 12.88 3.65 -6.41
CA ILE A 124 11.97 3.46 -5.30
C ILE A 124 11.28 2.11 -5.42
N LYS A 125 11.12 1.41 -4.29
CA LYS A 125 10.26 0.22 -4.22
C LYS A 125 8.81 0.62 -4.08
N VAL A 126 7.94 0.04 -4.90
CA VAL A 126 6.49 0.28 -4.86
C VAL A 126 5.76 -1.05 -4.73
N ASN A 127 5.08 -1.22 -3.62
CA ASN A 127 4.32 -2.43 -3.33
C ASN A 127 2.83 -2.13 -3.41
N PHE A 128 2.08 -3.02 -4.05
CA PHE A 128 0.63 -3.01 -4.08
C PHE A 128 0.06 -4.22 -3.34
N LEU A 129 -0.82 -4.00 -2.39
CA LEU A 129 -1.57 -5.07 -1.76
C LEU A 129 -2.87 -5.28 -2.56
N VAL A 130 -2.96 -6.37 -3.34
CA VAL A 130 -4.08 -6.68 -4.21
C VAL A 130 -4.60 -8.09 -3.92
N ASN A 131 -5.89 -8.21 -3.62
CA ASN A 131 -6.49 -9.44 -3.09
C ASN A 131 -5.77 -9.94 -1.82
N TYR A 132 -5.27 -8.97 -1.04
CA TYR A 132 -4.49 -9.19 0.16
C TYR A 132 -5.41 -9.41 1.38
N SER A 133 -4.95 -10.25 2.30
CA SER A 133 -5.48 -10.41 3.65
C SER A 133 -4.32 -10.76 4.59
N TRP A 134 -4.27 -10.11 5.75
CA TRP A 134 -3.26 -10.41 6.77
C TRP A 134 -3.32 -11.88 7.24
N ASN A 135 -4.52 -12.45 7.27
CA ASN A 135 -4.69 -13.85 7.65
C ASN A 135 -4.13 -14.81 6.59
N TRP A 136 -4.32 -14.50 5.30
CA TRP A 136 -3.69 -15.24 4.21
C TRP A 136 -2.16 -15.12 4.25
N ASP A 137 -1.65 -13.93 4.50
CA ASP A 137 -0.21 -13.63 4.57
C ASP A 137 0.48 -14.44 5.67
N LEU A 138 -0.09 -14.47 6.88
CA LEU A 138 0.41 -15.30 7.98
C LEU A 138 0.19 -16.81 7.73
N GLY A 139 -0.95 -17.18 7.17
CA GLY A 139 -1.27 -18.58 6.81
C GLY A 139 -0.27 -19.18 5.81
N TYR A 140 0.25 -18.34 4.91
CA TYR A 140 1.29 -18.72 3.96
C TYR A 140 2.58 -19.21 4.67
N ALA A 141 2.98 -18.52 5.75
CA ALA A 141 4.12 -18.94 6.56
C ALA A 141 3.89 -20.30 7.25
N MET A 142 2.68 -20.55 7.72
CA MET A 142 2.31 -21.81 8.40
C MET A 142 2.35 -23.01 7.42
N GLN A 143 1.85 -22.83 6.20
CA GLN A 143 1.89 -23.87 5.16
C GLN A 143 3.33 -24.25 4.79
N ARG A 144 4.22 -23.28 4.66
CA ARG A 144 5.64 -23.52 4.37
C ARG A 144 6.41 -24.15 5.53
N ALA A 145 6.01 -23.87 6.76
CA ALA A 145 6.59 -24.51 7.94
C ALA A 145 6.23 -26.01 8.01
N SER A 146 5.05 -26.40 7.59
CA SER A 146 4.58 -27.79 7.60
C SER A 146 5.22 -28.66 6.52
N SER A 147 5.68 -28.07 5.42
CA SER A 147 6.32 -28.79 4.31
C SER A 147 7.83 -29.09 4.53
N ASN A 148 8.50 -28.38 5.46
CA ASN A 148 9.93 -28.53 5.76
C ASN A 148 10.14 -28.90 7.24
N CYS A 149 9.91 -30.18 7.58
CA CYS A 149 10.11 -30.71 8.95
C CYS A 149 11.57 -30.71 9.45
N GLN A 150 12.54 -30.19 8.73
CA GLN A 150 13.96 -30.22 9.09
C GLN A 150 14.66 -28.89 9.23
N GLU A 151 14.01 -27.78 8.89
CA GLU A 151 14.62 -26.47 9.15
C GLU A 151 14.19 -25.95 10.53
N GLU A 152 15.20 -25.69 11.35
CA GLU A 152 15.15 -25.02 12.65
C GLU A 152 14.13 -23.89 12.66
N THR A 153 13.62 -23.54 13.84
CA THR A 153 12.70 -22.42 14.17
C THR A 153 13.14 -21.09 13.57
N GLY A 154 13.31 -21.05 12.25
CA GLY A 154 13.64 -19.84 11.48
C GLY A 154 12.55 -18.81 11.63
N ASN A 155 12.96 -17.56 11.67
CA ASN A 155 12.10 -16.40 11.85
C ASN A 155 10.84 -16.49 10.95
N VAL A 156 9.64 -16.61 11.54
CA VAL A 156 8.35 -16.65 10.83
C VAL A 156 8.21 -15.49 9.85
N LEU A 157 8.84 -14.37 10.15
CA LEU A 157 8.80 -13.16 9.32
C LEU A 157 9.43 -13.36 7.93
N SER A 158 10.43 -14.25 7.80
CA SER A 158 11.04 -14.57 6.49
C SER A 158 10.17 -15.50 5.63
N ARG A 159 9.09 -16.05 6.21
CA ARG A 159 8.23 -17.04 5.55
C ARG A 159 6.87 -16.50 5.14
N ILE A 160 6.45 -15.33 5.64
CA ILE A 160 5.21 -14.67 5.20
C ILE A 160 5.30 -14.27 3.72
N ALA A 161 4.16 -14.20 3.04
CA ALA A 161 4.14 -13.85 1.62
C ALA A 161 4.66 -12.43 1.35
N SER A 162 4.48 -11.53 2.32
CA SER A 162 4.96 -10.13 2.27
C SER A 162 6.39 -9.94 2.78
N SER A 163 7.20 -11.00 2.94
CA SER A 163 8.56 -10.94 3.51
C SER A 163 9.55 -10.04 2.73
N ASP A 164 9.29 -9.74 1.45
CA ASP A 164 10.09 -8.81 0.64
C ASP A 164 9.74 -7.33 0.89
N ILE A 165 8.70 -7.06 1.67
CA ILE A 165 8.30 -5.71 2.07
C ILE A 165 9.00 -5.37 3.39
N SER A 166 9.74 -4.24 3.40
CA SER A 166 10.45 -3.81 4.59
C SER A 166 9.48 -3.33 5.69
N ARG A 167 10.02 -3.14 6.91
CA ARG A 167 9.29 -2.53 8.00
C ARG A 167 8.75 -1.16 7.58
N VAL A 168 7.50 -0.86 7.93
CA VAL A 168 6.87 0.43 7.69
C VAL A 168 7.24 1.40 8.81
N ASP A 169 7.70 2.60 8.45
CA ASP A 169 8.02 3.65 9.42
C ASP A 169 6.82 4.55 9.69
N LEU A 170 6.09 4.93 8.64
CA LEU A 170 4.94 5.82 8.71
C LEU A 170 3.78 5.24 7.91
N ILE A 171 2.60 5.17 8.50
CA ILE A 171 1.35 4.90 7.78
C ILE A 171 0.57 6.20 7.66
N VAL A 172 0.22 6.57 6.43
CA VAL A 172 -0.69 7.70 6.18
C VAL A 172 -2.02 7.16 5.66
N ARG A 173 -3.10 7.45 6.39
CA ARG A 173 -4.44 7.03 6.02
C ARG A 173 -5.37 8.20 5.78
N TRP A 174 -5.96 8.26 4.62
CA TRP A 174 -7.05 9.18 4.28
C TRP A 174 -8.40 8.66 4.75
N GLY A 175 -9.41 9.54 4.80
CA GLY A 175 -10.80 9.19 5.03
C GLY A 175 -11.22 9.08 6.50
N GLY A 176 -10.43 9.59 7.44
CA GLY A 176 -10.79 9.77 8.85
C GLY A 176 -10.94 8.49 9.69
N ARG A 177 -10.60 7.30 9.16
CA ARG A 177 -10.75 6.03 9.88
C ARG A 177 -9.48 5.67 10.66
N ARG A 178 -9.59 5.53 11.97
CA ARG A 178 -8.48 5.27 12.90
C ARG A 178 -8.28 3.77 13.14
N ARG A 179 -7.88 3.04 12.11
CA ARG A 179 -7.62 1.59 12.17
C ARG A 179 -6.74 1.13 11.01
N LEU A 180 -5.95 0.08 11.22
CA LEU A 180 -5.10 -0.54 10.19
C LEU A 180 -5.89 -1.27 9.11
N SER A 181 -7.07 -1.80 9.44
CA SER A 181 -7.90 -2.61 8.54
C SER A 181 -7.16 -3.83 7.96
N GLY A 182 -6.17 -4.36 8.68
CA GLY A 182 -5.36 -5.48 8.22
C GLY A 182 -4.20 -5.13 7.30
N PHE A 183 -3.83 -3.85 7.19
CA PHE A 183 -2.66 -3.42 6.44
C PHE A 183 -1.37 -3.92 7.11
N LEU A 184 -0.66 -4.84 6.47
CA LEU A 184 0.68 -5.36 6.85
C LEU A 184 0.93 -5.37 8.38
N PRO A 185 0.20 -6.14 9.21
CA PRO A 185 0.31 -6.04 10.67
C PRO A 185 1.73 -6.30 11.19
N VAL A 186 2.47 -7.18 10.53
CA VAL A 186 3.83 -7.56 10.91
C VAL A 186 4.80 -6.41 10.65
N GLN A 187 4.78 -5.83 9.45
CA GLN A 187 5.68 -4.73 9.08
C GLN A 187 5.30 -3.41 9.78
N SER A 188 4.06 -3.30 10.27
CA SER A 188 3.51 -2.08 10.86
C SER A 188 3.58 -2.04 12.39
N VAL A 189 4.18 -3.03 13.05
CA VAL A 189 4.19 -3.17 14.52
C VAL A 189 4.70 -1.90 15.24
N TYR A 190 5.65 -1.21 14.63
CA TYR A 190 6.25 0.02 15.18
C TYR A 190 6.04 1.23 14.27
N ALA A 191 5.11 1.14 13.31
CA ALA A 191 4.85 2.26 12.41
C ALA A 191 4.10 3.38 13.13
N ASP A 192 4.56 4.61 12.95
CA ASP A 192 3.78 5.79 13.28
C ASP A 192 2.54 5.86 12.39
N PHE A 193 1.40 6.37 12.93
CA PHE A 193 0.13 6.32 12.22
C PHE A 193 -0.53 7.71 12.14
N PHE A 194 -0.44 8.33 10.98
CA PHE A 194 -1.03 9.64 10.71
C PHE A 194 -2.36 9.51 9.94
N ILE A 195 -3.40 10.20 10.40
CA ILE A 195 -4.75 10.11 9.84
C ILE A 195 -5.17 11.47 9.30
N LEU A 196 -5.69 11.44 8.07
CA LEU A 196 -6.27 12.57 7.36
C LEU A 196 -7.79 12.36 7.24
N ASP A 197 -8.56 13.39 7.57
CA ASP A 197 -10.02 13.33 7.45
C ASP A 197 -10.48 13.49 5.99
N GLU A 198 -9.67 14.11 5.16
CA GLU A 198 -9.91 14.28 3.73
C GLU A 198 -10.03 12.93 3.03
N LEU A 199 -10.87 12.86 1.99
CA LEU A 199 -11.05 11.66 1.20
C LEU A 199 -9.94 11.52 0.16
N TRP A 200 -9.51 10.29 -0.13
CA TRP A 200 -8.37 10.05 -1.01
C TRP A 200 -8.42 10.75 -2.37
N PRO A 201 -9.55 10.80 -3.12
CA PRO A 201 -9.58 11.51 -4.40
C PRO A 201 -9.38 13.04 -4.30
N ASP A 202 -9.58 13.62 -3.11
CA ASP A 202 -9.30 15.03 -2.82
C ASP A 202 -7.85 15.25 -2.34
N PHE A 203 -6.95 14.34 -2.65
CA PHE A 203 -5.53 14.44 -2.31
C PHE A 203 -4.94 15.77 -2.79
N LYS A 204 -4.15 16.36 -1.90
CA LYS A 204 -3.28 17.51 -2.18
C LYS A 204 -1.90 17.25 -1.56
N PRO A 205 -0.81 17.67 -2.20
CA PRO A 205 0.56 17.50 -1.67
C PRO A 205 0.74 17.96 -0.22
N GLU A 206 0.09 19.06 0.17
CA GLU A 206 0.16 19.64 1.50
C GLU A 206 -0.34 18.67 2.59
N GLN A 207 -1.27 17.78 2.25
CA GLN A 207 -1.78 16.77 3.18
C GLN A 207 -0.68 15.76 3.52
N PHE A 208 0.09 15.34 2.53
CA PHE A 208 1.21 14.42 2.74
C PHE A 208 2.37 15.14 3.45
N TYR A 209 2.65 16.39 3.10
CA TYR A 209 3.67 17.18 3.80
C TYR A 209 3.34 17.36 5.28
N ARG A 210 2.08 17.60 5.66
CA ARG A 210 1.65 17.62 7.07
C ARG A 210 1.97 16.30 7.79
N ALA A 211 1.79 15.17 7.13
CA ALA A 211 2.13 13.87 7.72
C ALA A 211 3.64 13.72 7.93
N LEU A 212 4.46 14.20 7.00
CA LEU A 212 5.92 14.17 7.11
C LEU A 212 6.43 15.16 8.15
N GLU A 213 5.85 16.36 8.24
CA GLU A 213 6.14 17.36 9.28
C GLU A 213 5.83 16.80 10.68
N TRP A 214 4.71 16.12 10.82
CA TRP A 214 4.35 15.43 12.08
C TRP A 214 5.32 14.29 12.38
N TYR A 215 5.69 13.46 11.40
CA TYR A 215 6.59 12.32 11.58
C TYR A 215 7.99 12.74 12.05
N GLN A 216 8.54 13.82 11.52
CA GLN A 216 9.92 14.24 11.85
C GLN A 216 10.11 14.65 13.32
N VAL A 217 9.03 14.92 14.05
CA VAL A 217 9.07 15.32 15.47
C VAL A 217 8.62 14.20 16.42
N GLN A 218 8.29 13.02 15.89
CA GLN A 218 7.99 11.86 16.73
C GLN A 218 9.27 11.26 17.32
N ASP A 219 9.18 10.69 18.51
CA ASP A 219 10.27 9.97 19.14
C ASP A 219 10.55 8.66 18.41
N ILE A 220 11.83 8.30 18.27
CA ILE A 220 12.24 7.01 17.70
C ILE A 220 12.42 6.04 18.87
N THR A 221 11.33 5.57 19.46
CA THR A 221 11.38 4.52 20.48
C THR A 221 10.96 3.20 19.84
N LEU A 222 11.87 2.23 19.82
CA LEU A 222 11.62 0.87 19.32
C LEU A 222 11.28 -0.11 20.44
N GLY A 223 10.68 0.38 21.51
CA GLY A 223 10.27 -0.43 22.66
C GLY A 223 11.42 -0.73 23.63
N GLY A 224 12.46 0.08 23.63
CA GLY A 224 13.57 0.06 24.60
C GLY A 224 13.60 1.30 25.45
#